data_5298f83a3cfb9431c293c673d383282b
#
_entry.id   5298f83a3cfb9431c293c673d383282b
#
_cell.length_a   1.000
_cell.length_b   1.000
_cell.length_c   1.000
_cell.angle_alpha   90.00
_cell.angle_beta   90.00
_cell.angle_gamma   90.00
#
_symmetry.space_group_name_H-M   'P 1'
#
loop_
_entity.id
_entity.type
_entity.pdbx_description
1 polymer ?
#
loop_
_entity_poly.entity_id
_entity_poly.type
_entity_poly.pdbx_seq_one_letter_code
_entity_poly.pdbx_strand_id
1 'polypeptide(L)'
;CGLATLTMALNSLKVDPGRPWKGVWRGYDESLLDCCKDLKEVQLDGISLEEFVCLAVCNGLSCDTRRAHIAGEDVAMAPCPTNTTCNNRSDGCHASITSGTLDDLRTAVKHACGRSDVVLAASYSRKTLGQTGDGHFSPVGGYDASTDQVLLLDVARFKYPPHWVPLTLLYEAMQRKDPKTLQVRGWC
;
A
#
# COMPACT_ATOMS: atom_id res chain seq x y z
N CYS A 1 -7.23 4.50 -5.70
CA CYS A 1 -7.15 3.98 -4.31
C CYS A 1 -5.71 3.96 -3.77
N GLY A 2 -4.72 3.51 -4.55
CA GLY A 2 -3.33 3.49 -4.10
C GLY A 2 -2.79 4.87 -3.77
N LEU A 3 -3.02 5.88 -4.62
CA LEU A 3 -2.61 7.27 -4.33
C LEU A 3 -3.28 7.81 -3.07
N ALA A 4 -4.60 7.61 -2.91
CA ALA A 4 -5.33 8.04 -1.71
C ALA A 4 -4.78 7.36 -0.44
N THR A 5 -4.48 6.06 -0.51
CA THR A 5 -3.86 5.32 0.60
C THR A 5 -2.48 5.90 0.95
N LEU A 6 -1.64 6.16 -0.04
CA LEU A 6 -0.32 6.75 0.18
C LEU A 6 -0.41 8.19 0.72
N THR A 7 -1.34 9.00 0.20
CA THR A 7 -1.62 10.35 0.72
C THR A 7 -2.00 10.30 2.21
N MET A 8 -2.88 9.36 2.59
CA MET A 8 -3.24 9.18 4.01
C MET A 8 -2.03 8.77 4.85
N ALA A 9 -1.20 7.85 4.37
CA ALA A 9 0.02 7.40 5.08
C ALA A 9 1.00 8.57 5.27
N LEU A 10 1.35 9.29 4.22
CA LEU A 10 2.27 10.43 4.27
C LEU A 10 1.79 11.52 5.24
N ASN A 11 0.50 11.88 5.18
CA ASN A 11 -0.07 12.88 6.08
C ASN A 11 -0.14 12.40 7.53
N SER A 12 -0.45 11.13 7.79
CA SER A 12 -0.47 10.58 9.14
C SER A 12 0.92 10.49 9.76
N LEU A 13 1.94 10.23 8.95
CA LEU A 13 3.34 10.23 9.34
C LEU A 13 3.97 11.63 9.39
N LYS A 14 3.16 12.67 9.12
CA LYS A 14 3.56 14.10 9.14
C LYS A 14 4.74 14.42 8.22
N VAL A 15 4.81 13.73 7.08
CA VAL A 15 5.83 14.03 6.06
C VAL A 15 5.50 15.37 5.41
N ASP A 16 6.47 16.28 5.38
CA ASP A 16 6.32 17.58 4.70
C ASP A 16 6.61 17.41 3.20
N PRO A 17 5.66 17.72 2.30
CA PRO A 17 5.88 17.63 0.86
C PRO A 17 6.88 18.68 0.33
N GLY A 18 7.34 19.62 1.15
CA GLY A 18 8.25 20.70 0.74
C GLY A 18 7.63 21.75 -0.18
N ARG A 19 6.39 21.56 -0.61
CA ARG A 19 5.62 22.47 -1.49
C ARG A 19 4.20 22.67 -0.95
N PRO A 20 3.58 23.86 -1.11
CA PRO A 20 2.22 24.10 -0.66
C PRO A 20 1.22 23.30 -1.51
N TRP A 21 0.22 22.73 -0.85
CA TRP A 21 -0.91 22.11 -1.53
C TRP A 21 -1.97 23.15 -1.94
N LYS A 22 -2.35 24.03 -1.00
CA LYS A 22 -3.37 25.04 -1.24
C LYS A 22 -3.10 26.28 -0.39
N GLY A 23 -2.76 27.40 -1.00
CA GLY A 23 -2.38 28.62 -0.30
C GLY A 23 -1.16 28.39 0.60
N VAL A 24 -1.30 28.62 1.90
CA VAL A 24 -0.24 28.42 2.90
C VAL A 24 -0.19 26.99 3.45
N TRP A 25 -1.17 26.14 3.11
CA TRP A 25 -1.30 24.81 3.68
C TRP A 25 -0.33 23.84 3.02
N ARG A 26 0.42 23.12 3.84
CA ARG A 26 1.28 22.02 3.45
C ARG A 26 0.66 20.70 3.88
N GLY A 27 0.58 19.77 2.97
CA GLY A 27 0.10 18.41 3.17
C GLY A 27 0.09 17.71 1.83
N TYR A 28 0.13 16.39 1.86
CA TYR A 28 0.02 15.63 0.63
C TYR A 28 -1.43 15.64 0.13
N ASP A 29 -1.54 15.81 -1.17
CA ASP A 29 -2.69 15.56 -2.01
C ASP A 29 -2.26 14.60 -3.12
N GLU A 30 -3.18 13.87 -3.71
CA GLU A 30 -2.84 12.90 -4.77
C GLU A 30 -2.10 13.52 -5.96
N SER A 31 -2.34 14.80 -6.25
CA SER A 31 -1.67 15.54 -7.33
C SER A 31 -0.17 15.77 -7.09
N LEU A 32 0.29 15.61 -5.86
CA LEU A 32 1.71 15.76 -5.51
C LEU A 32 2.50 14.44 -5.68
N LEU A 33 1.82 13.33 -5.95
CA LEU A 33 2.43 12.00 -6.12
C LEU A 33 2.76 11.74 -7.60
N ASP A 34 3.57 12.61 -8.18
CA ASP A 34 3.87 12.66 -9.62
C ASP A 34 5.27 12.15 -9.99
N CYS A 35 6.03 11.59 -9.04
CA CYS A 35 7.47 11.31 -9.23
C CYS A 35 7.80 10.00 -9.96
N CYS A 36 6.95 8.98 -9.94
CA CYS A 36 7.28 7.65 -10.48
C CYS A 36 6.41 7.24 -11.66
N LYS A 37 5.24 7.82 -11.81
CA LYS A 37 4.28 7.50 -12.88
C LYS A 37 3.40 8.69 -13.19
N ASP A 38 3.06 8.87 -14.47
CA ASP A 38 2.13 9.93 -14.87
C ASP A 38 0.75 9.71 -14.22
N LEU A 39 0.21 10.77 -13.61
CA LEU A 39 -1.08 10.70 -12.90
C LEU A 39 -2.25 10.36 -13.82
N LYS A 40 -2.17 10.68 -15.12
CA LYS A 40 -3.19 10.30 -16.11
C LYS A 40 -3.17 8.80 -16.37
N GLU A 41 -1.99 8.18 -16.43
CA GLU A 41 -1.86 6.72 -16.54
C GLU A 41 -2.38 6.04 -15.27
N VAL A 42 -2.07 6.59 -14.09
CA VAL A 42 -2.60 6.08 -12.82
C VAL A 42 -4.13 6.14 -12.77
N GLN A 43 -4.72 7.18 -13.31
CA GLN A 43 -6.18 7.33 -13.35
C GLN A 43 -6.85 6.26 -14.21
N LEU A 44 -6.21 5.86 -15.31
CA LEU A 44 -6.72 4.83 -16.22
C LEU A 44 -6.46 3.42 -15.70
N ASP A 45 -5.27 3.20 -15.19
CA ASP A 45 -4.69 1.89 -14.98
C ASP A 45 -4.56 1.48 -13.51
N GLY A 46 -4.66 2.44 -12.59
CA GLY A 46 -4.29 2.23 -11.19
C GLY A 46 -2.78 2.08 -11.00
N ILE A 47 -2.38 1.58 -9.84
CA ILE A 47 -0.97 1.31 -9.52
C ILE A 47 -0.80 -0.11 -8.98
N SER A 48 0.34 -0.71 -9.29
CA SER A 48 0.79 -1.98 -8.72
C SER A 48 1.39 -1.79 -7.32
N LEU A 49 1.72 -2.90 -6.63
CA LEU A 49 2.39 -2.82 -5.34
C LEU A 49 3.80 -2.20 -5.48
N GLU A 50 4.52 -2.53 -6.54
CA GLU A 50 5.85 -1.97 -6.84
C GLU A 50 5.79 -0.47 -7.09
N GLU A 51 4.81 -0.02 -7.87
CA GLU A 51 4.61 1.41 -8.15
C GLU A 51 4.20 2.16 -6.88
N PHE A 52 3.39 1.55 -6.00
CA PHE A 52 3.05 2.11 -4.69
C PHE A 52 4.30 2.32 -3.84
N VAL A 53 5.16 1.30 -3.74
CA VAL A 53 6.42 1.37 -2.97
C VAL A 53 7.37 2.40 -3.57
N CYS A 54 7.50 2.44 -4.91
CA CYS A 54 8.31 3.46 -5.59
C CYS A 54 7.86 4.87 -5.22
N LEU A 55 6.55 5.15 -5.27
CA LEU A 55 5.98 6.44 -4.88
C LEU A 55 6.22 6.76 -3.40
N ALA A 56 6.09 5.77 -2.52
CA ALA A 56 6.33 5.93 -1.08
C ALA A 56 7.79 6.32 -0.80
N VAL A 57 8.74 5.58 -1.37
CA VAL A 57 10.18 5.84 -1.20
C VAL A 57 10.59 7.17 -1.84
N CYS A 58 10.05 7.51 -3.01
CA CYS A 58 10.30 8.79 -3.68
C CYS A 58 9.84 9.99 -2.83
N ASN A 59 8.79 9.80 -2.04
CA ASN A 59 8.26 10.81 -1.11
C ASN A 59 8.86 10.70 0.31
N GLY A 60 9.96 9.98 0.49
CA GLY A 60 10.77 9.98 1.71
C GLY A 60 10.41 8.93 2.75
N LEU A 61 9.52 7.98 2.44
CA LEU A 61 9.22 6.86 3.33
C LEU A 61 10.25 5.73 3.18
N SER A 62 10.44 4.97 4.25
CA SER A 62 11.12 3.68 4.22
C SER A 62 10.06 2.58 4.21
N CYS A 63 10.19 1.60 3.33
CA CYS A 63 9.18 0.56 3.12
C CYS A 63 9.77 -0.84 3.41
N ASP A 64 9.08 -1.60 4.28
CA ASP A 64 9.20 -3.06 4.38
C ASP A 64 8.02 -3.67 3.64
N THR A 65 8.28 -4.30 2.49
CA THR A 65 7.22 -4.74 1.59
C THR A 65 7.25 -6.25 1.44
N ARG A 66 6.07 -6.87 1.61
CA ARG A 66 5.91 -8.31 1.47
C ARG A 66 4.72 -8.67 0.59
N ARG A 67 4.91 -9.68 -0.24
CA ARG A 67 3.83 -10.34 -0.96
C ARG A 67 3.32 -11.52 -0.15
N ALA A 68 2.02 -11.78 -0.20
CA ALA A 68 1.44 -12.94 0.45
C ALA A 68 2.05 -14.22 -0.13
N HIS A 69 2.53 -15.10 0.74
CA HIS A 69 3.13 -16.37 0.32
C HIS A 69 2.06 -17.31 -0.27
N ILE A 70 2.41 -17.96 -1.38
CA ILE A 70 1.68 -19.10 -1.93
C ILE A 70 2.64 -20.30 -1.96
N ALA A 71 2.21 -21.42 -1.40
CA ALA A 71 3.03 -22.62 -1.37
C ALA A 71 3.39 -23.09 -2.81
N GLY A 72 4.69 -23.25 -3.06
CA GLY A 72 5.21 -23.68 -4.37
C GLY A 72 5.41 -22.54 -5.40
N GLU A 73 5.14 -21.30 -5.04
CA GLU A 73 5.46 -20.15 -5.89
C GLU A 73 6.58 -19.30 -5.25
N ASP A 74 7.65 -19.07 -6.00
CA ASP A 74 8.68 -18.10 -5.61
C ASP A 74 8.19 -16.68 -5.92
N VAL A 75 8.38 -15.79 -4.97
CA VAL A 75 8.14 -14.36 -5.21
C VAL A 75 9.26 -13.84 -6.11
N ALA A 76 8.93 -13.54 -7.36
CA ALA A 76 9.87 -12.89 -8.25
C ALA A 76 10.23 -11.52 -7.66
N MET A 77 11.53 -11.29 -7.44
CA MET A 77 12.03 -9.96 -7.13
C MET A 77 11.88 -9.11 -8.40
N ALA A 78 10.82 -8.32 -8.47
CA ALA A 78 10.66 -7.35 -9.53
C ALA A 78 11.51 -6.11 -9.20
N PRO A 79 12.42 -5.68 -10.07
CA PRO A 79 13.06 -4.39 -9.93
C PRO A 79 12.00 -3.28 -10.01
N CYS A 80 12.25 -2.16 -9.35
CA CYS A 80 11.40 -0.99 -9.48
C CYS A 80 11.18 -0.68 -10.98
N PRO A 81 9.91 -0.56 -11.44
CA PRO A 81 9.58 -0.48 -12.88
C PRO A 81 10.07 0.79 -13.57
N THR A 82 10.65 1.73 -12.84
CA THR A 82 11.10 3.00 -13.40
C THR A 82 12.61 3.13 -13.34
N ASN A 83 13.25 3.25 -14.52
CA ASN A 83 14.58 3.84 -14.69
C ASN A 83 14.59 5.35 -14.36
N THR A 84 13.57 5.85 -13.70
CA THR A 84 13.43 7.26 -13.36
C THR A 84 14.22 7.53 -12.09
N THR A 85 15.27 8.30 -12.22
CA THR A 85 15.96 8.92 -11.08
C THR A 85 14.96 9.64 -10.21
N CYS A 86 14.65 9.06 -9.05
CA CYS A 86 13.92 9.78 -7.99
C CYS A 86 14.76 11.01 -7.66
N ASN A 87 14.23 12.18 -7.95
CA ASN A 87 14.93 13.48 -8.04
C ASN A 87 15.70 13.93 -6.78
N ASN A 88 15.94 13.08 -5.78
CA ASN A 88 16.72 13.42 -4.58
C ASN A 88 17.58 12.28 -4.00
N ARG A 89 17.73 11.12 -4.67
CA ARG A 89 18.68 10.09 -4.23
C ARG A 89 19.37 9.47 -5.42
N SER A 90 20.69 9.56 -5.41
CA SER A 90 21.62 8.96 -6.40
C SER A 90 21.62 7.43 -6.41
N ASP A 91 20.98 6.81 -5.43
CA ASP A 91 20.88 5.36 -5.29
C ASP A 91 19.47 4.96 -5.69
N GLY A 92 19.33 4.25 -6.79
CA GLY A 92 18.03 3.82 -7.35
C GLY A 92 17.10 3.21 -6.29
N CYS A 93 15.79 3.31 -6.54
CA CYS A 93 14.75 2.79 -5.66
C CYS A 93 14.90 1.26 -5.50
N HIS A 94 15.70 0.83 -4.53
CA HIS A 94 15.89 -0.58 -4.19
C HIS A 94 14.93 -0.96 -3.04
N ALA A 95 13.63 -1.01 -3.34
CA ALA A 95 12.70 -1.66 -2.45
C ALA A 95 12.74 -3.17 -2.71
N SER A 96 13.33 -3.94 -1.80
CA SER A 96 13.26 -5.40 -1.87
C SER A 96 11.87 -5.85 -1.43
N ILE A 97 11.13 -6.51 -2.32
CA ILE A 97 9.85 -7.13 -1.98
C ILE A 97 10.14 -8.60 -1.67
N THR A 98 9.77 -9.02 -0.47
CA THR A 98 9.96 -10.40 0.00
C THR A 98 8.64 -11.13 0.12
N SER A 99 8.69 -12.46 0.31
CA SER A 99 7.52 -13.26 0.64
C SER A 99 7.20 -13.14 2.13
N GLY A 100 5.92 -13.14 2.48
CA GLY A 100 5.47 -13.10 3.87
C GLY A 100 4.28 -14.02 4.12
N THR A 101 4.30 -14.69 5.26
CA THR A 101 3.26 -15.60 5.76
C THR A 101 2.12 -14.82 6.44
N LEU A 102 1.04 -15.52 6.79
CA LEU A 102 -0.04 -14.95 7.63
C LEU A 102 0.48 -14.45 8.98
N ASP A 103 1.44 -15.17 9.59
CA ASP A 103 2.00 -14.77 10.87
C ASP A 103 2.91 -13.54 10.74
N ASP A 104 3.60 -13.40 9.60
CA ASP A 104 4.33 -12.17 9.29
C ASP A 104 3.38 -10.98 9.14
N LEU A 105 2.24 -11.15 8.46
CA LEU A 105 1.21 -10.12 8.35
C LEU A 105 0.65 -9.75 9.73
N ARG A 106 0.34 -10.76 10.57
CA ARG A 106 -0.16 -10.53 11.94
C ARG A 106 0.84 -9.74 12.77
N THR A 107 2.13 -10.06 12.64
CA THR A 107 3.21 -9.34 13.32
C THR A 107 3.31 -7.90 12.82
N ALA A 108 3.26 -7.69 11.51
CA ALA A 108 3.29 -6.35 10.91
C ALA A 108 2.07 -5.50 11.32
N VAL A 109 0.87 -6.08 11.36
CA VAL A 109 -0.36 -5.41 11.80
C VAL A 109 -0.25 -4.99 13.27
N LYS A 110 0.17 -5.89 14.17
CA LYS A 110 0.36 -5.57 15.59
C LYS A 110 1.39 -4.46 15.78
N HIS A 111 2.49 -4.53 15.03
CA HIS A 111 3.54 -3.52 15.10
C HIS A 111 3.03 -2.15 14.64
N ALA A 112 2.38 -2.08 13.49
CA ALA A 112 1.86 -0.82 12.95
C ALA A 112 0.74 -0.22 13.82
N CYS A 113 -0.20 -1.04 14.31
CA CYS A 113 -1.29 -0.55 15.15
C CYS A 113 -0.85 -0.09 16.56
N GLY A 114 0.32 -0.53 17.01
CA GLY A 114 0.91 -0.10 18.29
C GLY A 114 1.78 1.15 18.24
N ARG A 115 1.95 1.77 17.05
CA ARG A 115 2.89 2.87 16.83
C ARG A 115 2.25 4.01 16.06
N SER A 116 2.80 5.22 16.21
CA SER A 116 2.38 6.43 15.50
C SER A 116 3.33 6.83 14.34
N ASP A 117 4.46 6.15 14.21
CA ASP A 117 5.51 6.39 13.21
C ASP A 117 5.56 5.30 12.11
N VAL A 118 4.58 4.41 12.11
CA VAL A 118 4.44 3.33 11.12
C VAL A 118 2.99 3.29 10.64
N VAL A 119 2.81 3.10 9.34
CA VAL A 119 1.50 2.84 8.71
C VAL A 119 1.61 1.58 7.88
N LEU A 120 0.66 0.68 8.01
CA LEU A 120 0.56 -0.50 7.15
C LEU A 120 -0.48 -0.26 6.08
N ALA A 121 -0.06 -0.35 4.82
CA ALA A 121 -0.92 -0.32 3.65
C ALA A 121 -1.12 -1.75 3.11
N ALA A 122 -2.37 -2.15 2.97
CA ALA A 122 -2.78 -3.45 2.45
C ALA A 122 -3.18 -3.34 0.98
N SER A 123 -2.62 -4.20 0.12
CA SER A 123 -3.06 -4.42 -1.26
C SER A 123 -3.77 -5.77 -1.35
N TYR A 124 -5.05 -5.78 -1.76
CA TYR A 124 -5.89 -6.97 -1.71
C TYR A 124 -6.96 -7.01 -2.81
N SER A 125 -7.54 -8.20 -3.04
CA SER A 125 -8.69 -8.37 -3.94
C SER A 125 -10.00 -8.09 -3.20
N ARG A 126 -10.75 -7.10 -3.67
CA ARG A 126 -12.11 -6.81 -3.17
C ARG A 126 -13.08 -7.95 -3.36
N LYS A 127 -12.93 -8.71 -4.45
CA LYS A 127 -13.82 -9.86 -4.75
C LYS A 127 -13.78 -10.92 -3.65
N THR A 128 -12.62 -11.17 -3.06
CA THR A 128 -12.48 -12.14 -1.96
C THR A 128 -13.23 -11.68 -0.71
N LEU A 129 -13.36 -10.38 -0.49
CA LEU A 129 -14.15 -9.81 0.61
C LEU A 129 -15.65 -9.68 0.27
N GLY A 130 -16.10 -10.19 -0.87
CA GLY A 130 -17.50 -10.02 -1.33
C GLY A 130 -17.85 -8.59 -1.76
N GLN A 131 -16.85 -7.76 -2.02
CA GLN A 131 -17.01 -6.37 -2.42
C GLN A 131 -16.94 -6.20 -3.93
N THR A 132 -17.46 -5.07 -4.45
CA THR A 132 -17.39 -4.73 -5.89
C THR A 132 -16.02 -4.17 -6.27
N GLY A 133 -15.56 -4.50 -7.47
CA GLY A 133 -14.23 -4.17 -7.97
C GLY A 133 -13.25 -5.32 -7.83
N ASP A 134 -11.98 -5.08 -8.13
CA ASP A 134 -10.92 -6.10 -8.00
C ASP A 134 -9.82 -5.59 -7.06
N GLY A 135 -8.64 -5.24 -7.58
CA GLY A 135 -7.51 -4.80 -6.76
C GLY A 135 -7.78 -3.50 -6.01
N HIS A 136 -7.38 -3.44 -4.76
CA HIS A 136 -7.59 -2.27 -3.91
C HIS A 136 -6.44 -2.08 -2.93
N PHE A 137 -6.23 -0.82 -2.52
CA PHE A 137 -5.33 -0.44 -1.46
C PHE A 137 -6.11 0.24 -0.34
N SER A 138 -5.80 -0.10 0.90
CA SER A 138 -6.33 0.60 2.09
C SER A 138 -5.30 0.62 3.22
N PRO A 139 -5.23 1.70 4.01
CA PRO A 139 -4.50 1.67 5.26
C PRO A 139 -5.19 0.76 6.27
N VAL A 140 -4.41 0.12 7.12
CA VAL A 140 -4.89 -0.59 8.32
C VAL A 140 -4.91 0.40 9.49
N GLY A 141 -6.08 0.58 10.09
CA GLY A 141 -6.29 1.55 11.17
C GLY A 141 -6.41 0.96 12.57
N GLY A 142 -6.47 -0.38 12.69
CA GLY A 142 -6.58 -1.03 13.99
C GLY A 142 -6.53 -2.55 13.91
N TYR A 143 -6.30 -3.18 15.05
CA TYR A 143 -6.30 -4.63 15.20
C TYR A 143 -6.98 -5.05 16.50
N ASP A 144 -7.91 -5.97 16.40
CA ASP A 144 -8.52 -6.64 17.54
C ASP A 144 -7.93 -8.02 17.71
N ALA A 145 -7.12 -8.18 18.75
CA ALA A 145 -6.44 -9.46 19.05
C ALA A 145 -7.40 -10.55 19.56
N SER A 146 -8.56 -10.17 20.09
CA SER A 146 -9.52 -11.14 20.63
C SER A 146 -10.28 -11.88 19.52
N THR A 147 -10.48 -11.24 18.38
CA THR A 147 -11.21 -11.78 17.22
C THR A 147 -10.31 -12.00 16.00
N ASP A 148 -9.01 -11.66 16.08
CA ASP A 148 -8.04 -11.67 14.96
C ASP A 148 -8.56 -10.90 13.74
N GLN A 149 -9.10 -9.68 13.98
CA GLN A 149 -9.64 -8.82 12.94
C GLN A 149 -8.82 -7.53 12.79
N VAL A 150 -8.77 -7.01 11.57
CA VAL A 150 -8.16 -5.73 11.24
C VAL A 150 -9.22 -4.72 10.80
N LEU A 151 -9.06 -3.47 11.18
CA LEU A 151 -9.86 -2.35 10.70
C LEU A 151 -9.25 -1.82 9.40
N LEU A 152 -9.95 -1.99 8.30
CA LEU A 152 -9.59 -1.37 7.02
C LEU A 152 -10.20 0.04 6.94
N LEU A 153 -9.35 1.03 6.71
CA LEU A 153 -9.77 2.41 6.45
C LEU A 153 -9.96 2.58 4.94
N ASP A 154 -11.07 2.06 4.42
CA ASP A 154 -11.31 2.08 2.98
C ASP A 154 -11.32 3.51 2.44
N VAL A 155 -10.44 3.78 1.47
CA VAL A 155 -10.31 5.11 0.85
C VAL A 155 -11.49 5.43 -0.08
N ALA A 156 -12.20 4.41 -0.60
CA ALA A 156 -13.43 4.57 -1.36
C ALA A 156 -14.66 4.70 -0.41
N ARG A 157 -14.62 5.67 0.50
CA ARG A 157 -15.61 5.87 1.56
C ARG A 157 -17.05 6.04 1.09
N PHE A 158 -17.25 6.43 -0.16
CA PHE A 158 -18.57 6.51 -0.78
C PHE A 158 -19.19 5.14 -1.08
N LYS A 159 -18.36 4.07 -1.11
CA LYS A 159 -18.81 2.69 -1.29
C LYS A 159 -18.81 1.90 0.01
N TYR A 160 -17.73 2.00 0.77
CA TYR A 160 -17.50 1.20 1.97
C TYR A 160 -16.96 2.10 3.10
N PRO A 161 -17.65 2.14 4.26
CA PRO A 161 -17.09 2.78 5.44
C PRO A 161 -15.89 1.98 5.98
N PRO A 162 -15.13 2.51 6.95
CA PRO A 162 -14.19 1.70 7.72
C PRO A 162 -14.89 0.44 8.26
N HIS A 163 -14.26 -0.71 8.11
CA HIS A 163 -14.89 -1.98 8.47
C HIS A 163 -13.86 -3.01 8.96
N TRP A 164 -14.31 -3.88 9.84
CA TRP A 164 -13.50 -4.97 10.37
C TRP A 164 -13.51 -6.17 9.42
N VAL A 165 -12.35 -6.79 9.24
CA VAL A 165 -12.14 -7.96 8.38
C VAL A 165 -11.30 -8.98 9.13
N PRO A 166 -11.67 -10.28 9.14
CA PRO A 166 -10.81 -11.32 9.65
C PRO A 166 -9.43 -11.29 8.96
N LEU A 167 -8.35 -11.36 9.73
CA LEU A 167 -6.99 -11.26 9.19
C LEU A 167 -6.69 -12.36 8.18
N THR A 168 -7.22 -13.57 8.43
CA THR A 168 -7.12 -14.71 7.50
C THR A 168 -7.78 -14.41 6.16
N LEU A 169 -8.97 -13.79 6.15
CA LEU A 169 -9.68 -13.42 4.93
C LEU A 169 -8.95 -12.31 4.16
N LEU A 170 -8.36 -11.34 4.87
CA LEU A 170 -7.53 -10.31 4.24
C LEU A 170 -6.28 -10.94 3.59
N TYR A 171 -5.65 -11.89 4.27
CA TYR A 171 -4.49 -12.60 3.73
C TYR A 171 -4.85 -13.42 2.48
N GLU A 172 -5.97 -14.15 2.49
CA GLU A 172 -6.50 -14.83 1.29
C GLU A 172 -6.76 -13.85 0.14
N ALA A 173 -7.29 -12.67 0.45
CA ALA A 173 -7.50 -11.62 -0.54
C ALA A 173 -6.18 -11.07 -1.13
N MET A 174 -5.09 -11.10 -0.35
CA MET A 174 -3.75 -10.75 -0.82
C MET A 174 -3.13 -11.82 -1.71
N GLN A 175 -3.45 -13.10 -1.49
CA GLN A 175 -2.97 -14.21 -2.33
C GLN A 175 -3.57 -14.21 -3.74
N ARG A 176 -4.58 -13.39 -4.03
CA ARG A 176 -5.13 -13.23 -5.38
C ARG A 176 -4.18 -12.43 -6.25
N LYS A 177 -3.81 -12.99 -7.41
CA LYS A 177 -2.92 -12.33 -8.37
C LYS A 177 -3.56 -11.07 -8.94
N ASP A 178 -2.73 -10.05 -9.10
CA ASP A 178 -3.11 -8.88 -9.86
C ASP A 178 -3.13 -9.23 -11.36
N PRO A 179 -4.22 -8.95 -12.09
CA PRO A 179 -4.32 -9.35 -13.50
C PRO A 179 -3.32 -8.66 -14.43
N LYS A 180 -2.74 -7.53 -14.01
CA LYS A 180 -1.74 -6.81 -14.81
C LYS A 180 -0.34 -7.34 -14.60
N THR A 181 0.06 -7.53 -13.33
CA THR A 181 1.42 -7.95 -12.99
C THR A 181 1.57 -9.46 -12.90
N LEU A 182 0.45 -10.20 -12.82
CA LEU A 182 0.37 -11.64 -12.55
C LEU A 182 1.03 -12.04 -11.22
N GLN A 183 1.36 -11.05 -10.39
CA GLN A 183 1.92 -11.25 -9.06
C GLN A 183 0.83 -11.24 -7.99
N VAL A 184 1.05 -11.97 -6.90
CA VAL A 184 0.22 -11.88 -5.71
C VAL A 184 0.32 -10.49 -5.09
N ARG A 185 -0.74 -10.08 -4.41
CA ARG A 185 -0.78 -8.83 -3.64
C ARG A 185 -0.08 -9.01 -2.30
N GLY A 186 -0.09 -7.98 -1.47
CA GLY A 186 0.60 -8.03 -0.19
C GLY A 186 0.42 -6.75 0.62
N TRP A 187 1.44 -6.39 1.38
CA TRP A 187 1.44 -5.22 2.26
C TRP A 187 2.79 -4.51 2.25
N CYS A 188 2.73 -3.26 2.67
CA CYS A 188 3.89 -2.39 2.84
C CYS A 188 3.73 -1.54 4.11
#